data_f77e1f3dd9ab2821662c9540364e0495
#
_entry.id   f77e1f3dd9ab2821662c9540364e0495
#
_cell.length_a   1.000
_cell.length_b   1.000
_cell.length_c   1.000
_cell.angle_alpha   90.00
_cell.angle_beta   90.00
_cell.angle_gamma   90.00
#
_symmetry.space_group_name_H-M   'P 1'
#
loop_
_entity.id
_entity.type
_entity.pdbx_description
1 polymer ?
#
loop_
_entity_poly.entity_id
_entity_poly.type
_entity_poly.pdbx_seq_one_letter_code
_entity_poly.pdbx_strand_id
1 'polypeptide(L)'
;MTNDVKKLWGEELSWIKDETLREKTAAVWALALERSVLTADDLQKIPFTLLVPVNVSFMAHKVSVVHIARDAGNQINKFYGTDLPVNMDVLIAGAILADVGKLLEYELDANGKAIQGNYGKYIRHPFSGVSLAEACGMPPEVCHIIAAHADEGNMIKRSTEAYIVHHCDFMTFLPFKSGLKI
;
A
#
# COMPACT_ATOMS: atom_id res chain seq x y z
N MET A 1 10.89 -8.92 12.78
CA MET A 1 10.02 -9.20 11.61
C MET A 1 9.39 -10.57 11.75
N THR A 2 8.05 -10.68 11.72
CA THR A 2 7.33 -11.95 11.81
C THR A 2 7.51 -12.79 10.54
N ASN A 3 7.27 -14.12 10.63
CA ASN A 3 7.37 -15.01 9.47
C ASN A 3 6.39 -14.61 8.36
N ASP A 4 5.17 -14.18 8.73
CA ASP A 4 4.15 -13.77 7.77
C ASP A 4 4.58 -12.50 7.00
N VAL A 5 5.11 -11.49 7.69
CA VAL A 5 5.63 -10.28 7.04
C VAL A 5 6.82 -10.61 6.13
N LYS A 6 7.71 -11.52 6.56
CA LYS A 6 8.83 -11.98 5.73
C LYS A 6 8.34 -12.70 4.46
N LYS A 7 7.28 -13.51 4.59
CA LYS A 7 6.66 -14.22 3.46
C LYS A 7 6.02 -13.26 2.46
N LEU A 8 5.38 -12.19 2.95
CA LEU A 8 4.68 -11.21 2.12
C LEU A 8 5.62 -10.20 1.44
N TRP A 9 6.67 -9.75 2.15
CA TRP A 9 7.44 -8.56 1.80
C TRP A 9 8.96 -8.74 1.95
N GLY A 10 9.47 -9.96 2.03
CA GLY A 10 10.89 -10.20 2.33
C GLY A 10 11.85 -9.60 1.30
N GLU A 11 11.47 -9.60 0.02
CA GLU A 11 12.25 -9.00 -1.05
C GLU A 11 12.17 -7.48 -1.01
N GLU A 12 10.95 -6.92 -1.04
CA GLU A 12 10.72 -5.47 -1.16
C GLU A 12 11.22 -4.71 0.06
N LEU A 13 11.08 -5.27 1.27
CA LEU A 13 11.66 -4.71 2.48
C LEU A 13 13.19 -4.62 2.40
N SER A 14 13.85 -5.56 1.74
CA SER A 14 15.31 -5.53 1.57
C SER A 14 15.82 -4.36 0.74
N TRP A 15 14.96 -3.74 -0.05
CA TRP A 15 15.29 -2.57 -0.86
C TRP A 15 15.35 -1.27 -0.06
N ILE A 16 14.75 -1.21 1.13
CA ILE A 16 14.85 -0.07 2.06
C ILE A 16 16.21 -0.15 2.75
N LYS A 17 17.08 0.82 2.49
CA LYS A 17 18.46 0.87 3.01
C LYS A 17 18.51 1.31 4.46
N ASP A 18 17.65 2.27 4.84
CA ASP A 18 17.50 2.69 6.23
C ASP A 18 16.91 1.55 7.05
N GLU A 19 17.72 0.97 7.94
CA GLU A 19 17.35 -0.19 8.76
C GLU A 19 16.18 0.12 9.69
N THR A 20 16.18 1.30 10.32
CA THR A 20 15.11 1.74 11.21
C THR A 20 13.79 1.87 10.47
N LEU A 21 13.81 2.46 9.27
CA LEU A 21 12.62 2.61 8.45
C LEU A 21 12.09 1.26 7.96
N ARG A 22 13.00 0.35 7.57
CA ARG A 22 12.66 -1.01 7.15
C ARG A 22 11.99 -1.79 8.28
N GLU A 23 12.54 -1.74 9.50
CA GLU A 23 11.98 -2.39 10.67
C GLU A 23 10.60 -1.85 11.04
N LYS A 24 10.43 -0.54 11.03
CA LYS A 24 9.13 0.10 11.25
C LYS A 24 8.12 -0.28 10.18
N THR A 25 8.52 -0.32 8.89
CA THR A 25 7.64 -0.76 7.80
C THR A 25 7.15 -2.19 8.03
N ALA A 26 8.03 -3.09 8.42
CA ALA A 26 7.66 -4.45 8.79
C ALA A 26 6.75 -4.51 10.04
N ALA A 27 7.00 -3.65 11.04
CA ALA A 27 6.18 -3.58 12.25
C ALA A 27 4.75 -3.12 11.96
N VAL A 28 4.54 -2.18 11.04
CA VAL A 28 3.19 -1.73 10.62
C VAL A 28 2.40 -2.89 10.02
N TRP A 29 3.02 -3.70 9.15
CA TRP A 29 2.36 -4.89 8.59
C TRP A 29 2.05 -5.95 9.65
N ALA A 30 2.98 -6.17 10.61
CA ALA A 30 2.74 -7.08 11.72
C ALA A 30 1.55 -6.62 12.57
N LEU A 31 1.49 -5.33 12.91
CA LEU A 31 0.38 -4.74 13.66
C LEU A 31 -0.95 -4.81 12.88
N ALA A 32 -0.92 -4.58 11.56
CA ALA A 32 -2.11 -4.69 10.72
C ALA A 32 -2.66 -6.11 10.70
N LEU A 33 -1.79 -7.12 10.54
CA LEU A 33 -2.19 -8.53 10.58
C LEU A 33 -2.72 -8.94 11.98
N GLU A 34 -2.10 -8.46 13.05
CA GLU A 34 -2.56 -8.71 14.43
C GLU A 34 -3.98 -8.16 14.68
N ARG A 35 -4.30 -6.98 14.12
CA ARG A 35 -5.60 -6.31 14.28
C ARG A 35 -6.65 -6.75 13.29
N SER A 36 -6.26 -7.46 12.24
CA SER A 36 -7.14 -7.91 11.15
C SER A 36 -7.76 -9.26 11.48
N VAL A 37 -8.93 -9.51 10.90
CA VAL A 37 -9.51 -10.87 10.81
C VAL A 37 -8.93 -11.66 9.63
N LEU A 38 -8.18 -11.01 8.72
CA LEU A 38 -7.55 -11.62 7.58
C LEU A 38 -6.16 -12.17 7.93
N THR A 39 -5.83 -13.32 7.38
CA THR A 39 -4.49 -13.93 7.48
C THR A 39 -3.62 -13.55 6.28
N ALA A 40 -2.31 -13.77 6.37
CA ALA A 40 -1.39 -13.60 5.24
C ALA A 40 -1.79 -14.45 4.02
N ASP A 41 -2.39 -15.64 4.24
CA ASP A 41 -2.86 -16.52 3.18
C ASP A 41 -4.14 -16.01 2.51
N ASP A 42 -5.01 -15.32 3.25
CA ASP A 42 -6.19 -14.69 2.67
C ASP A 42 -5.82 -13.57 1.71
N LEU A 43 -4.78 -12.79 2.00
CA LEU A 43 -4.29 -11.71 1.14
C LEU A 43 -3.79 -12.19 -0.23
N GLN A 44 -3.42 -13.46 -0.36
CA GLN A 44 -3.07 -14.07 -1.64
C GLN A 44 -4.29 -14.44 -2.50
N LYS A 45 -5.50 -14.44 -1.91
CA LYS A 45 -6.73 -14.95 -2.54
C LYS A 45 -7.78 -13.86 -2.75
N ILE A 46 -7.94 -12.95 -1.78
CA ILE A 46 -8.94 -11.88 -1.86
C ILE A 46 -8.59 -10.90 -2.99
N PRO A 47 -9.59 -10.28 -3.65
CA PRO A 47 -9.35 -9.30 -4.69
C PRO A 47 -8.73 -8.02 -4.10
N PHE A 48 -7.91 -7.33 -4.87
CA PHE A 48 -7.29 -6.07 -4.43
C PHE A 48 -8.28 -4.92 -4.27
N THR A 49 -9.46 -5.02 -4.90
CA THR A 49 -10.54 -4.04 -4.82
C THR A 49 -11.90 -4.73 -4.73
N LEU A 50 -12.83 -4.12 -3.99
CA LEU A 50 -14.24 -4.53 -3.94
C LEU A 50 -15.14 -3.66 -4.83
N LEU A 51 -14.58 -2.66 -5.51
CA LEU A 51 -15.36 -1.70 -6.31
C LEU A 51 -15.78 -2.27 -7.67
N VAL A 52 -14.97 -3.20 -8.20
CA VAL A 52 -15.23 -3.87 -9.48
C VAL A 52 -14.79 -5.34 -9.40
N PRO A 53 -15.42 -6.26 -10.15
CA PRO A 53 -14.96 -7.65 -10.20
C PRO A 53 -13.56 -7.76 -10.80
N VAL A 54 -12.61 -8.36 -10.05
CA VAL A 54 -11.25 -8.59 -10.50
C VAL A 54 -10.76 -9.96 -10.03
N ASN A 55 -9.88 -10.60 -10.82
CA ASN A 55 -9.22 -11.85 -10.47
C ASN A 55 -7.79 -11.67 -9.95
N VAL A 56 -7.31 -10.42 -9.85
CA VAL A 56 -5.99 -10.10 -9.30
C VAL A 56 -6.10 -10.06 -7.78
N SER A 57 -5.23 -10.82 -7.09
CA SER A 57 -5.21 -10.84 -5.64
C SER A 57 -4.67 -9.53 -5.05
N PHE A 58 -5.01 -9.29 -3.80
CA PHE A 58 -4.51 -8.14 -3.04
C PHE A 58 -2.98 -8.07 -3.07
N MET A 59 -2.28 -9.16 -2.76
CA MET A 59 -0.82 -9.15 -2.75
C MET A 59 -0.22 -9.03 -4.15
N ALA A 60 -0.76 -9.68 -5.18
CA ALA A 60 -0.25 -9.54 -6.54
C ALA A 60 -0.32 -8.07 -7.01
N HIS A 61 -1.42 -7.38 -6.72
CA HIS A 61 -1.55 -5.96 -7.01
C HIS A 61 -0.55 -5.13 -6.20
N LYS A 62 -0.46 -5.35 -4.89
CA LYS A 62 0.43 -4.56 -4.02
C LYS A 62 1.90 -4.71 -4.39
N VAL A 63 2.36 -5.93 -4.63
CA VAL A 63 3.72 -6.19 -5.09
C VAL A 63 3.98 -5.48 -6.41
N SER A 64 3.05 -5.57 -7.38
CA SER A 64 3.22 -4.87 -8.67
C SER A 64 3.33 -3.36 -8.51
N VAL A 65 2.51 -2.74 -7.65
CA VAL A 65 2.58 -1.29 -7.37
C VAL A 65 3.94 -0.89 -6.78
N VAL A 66 4.48 -1.68 -5.83
CA VAL A 66 5.80 -1.40 -5.22
C VAL A 66 6.92 -1.49 -6.26
N HIS A 67 6.91 -2.52 -7.12
CA HIS A 67 7.91 -2.69 -8.18
C HIS A 67 7.85 -1.54 -9.20
N ILE A 68 6.66 -1.19 -9.69
CA ILE A 68 6.48 -0.07 -10.64
C ILE A 68 6.91 1.25 -9.99
N ALA A 69 6.53 1.50 -8.73
CA ALA A 69 6.91 2.72 -8.02
C ALA A 69 8.44 2.84 -7.86
N ARG A 70 9.12 1.74 -7.51
CA ARG A 70 10.58 1.69 -7.42
C ARG A 70 11.22 2.03 -8.76
N ASP A 71 10.76 1.43 -9.84
CA ASP A 71 11.31 1.67 -11.17
C ASP A 71 11.04 3.12 -11.62
N ALA A 72 9.84 3.64 -11.39
CA ALA A 72 9.49 5.03 -11.68
C ALA A 72 10.36 6.01 -10.88
N GLY A 73 10.56 5.77 -9.57
CA GLY A 73 11.42 6.58 -8.72
C GLY A 73 12.87 6.62 -9.21
N ASN A 74 13.40 5.46 -9.61
CA ASN A 74 14.74 5.37 -10.20
C ASN A 74 14.87 6.19 -11.50
N GLN A 75 13.86 6.15 -12.39
CA GLN A 75 13.88 6.94 -13.62
C GLN A 75 13.76 8.44 -13.33
N ILE A 76 12.90 8.84 -12.37
CA ILE A 76 12.78 10.24 -11.97
C ILE A 76 14.12 10.74 -11.40
N ASN A 77 14.76 10.01 -10.50
CA ASN A 77 16.07 10.37 -9.96
C ASN A 77 17.15 10.47 -11.07
N LYS A 78 17.09 9.57 -12.07
CA LYS A 78 18.05 9.58 -13.19
C LYS A 78 17.92 10.81 -14.07
N PHE A 79 16.71 11.24 -14.40
CA PHE A 79 16.46 12.29 -15.39
C PHE A 79 16.10 13.64 -14.79
N TYR A 80 15.53 13.67 -13.57
CA TYR A 80 14.99 14.85 -12.90
C TYR A 80 15.51 15.03 -11.48
N GLY A 81 16.49 14.23 -11.03
CA GLY A 81 16.91 14.18 -9.63
C GLY A 81 17.45 15.50 -9.06
N THR A 82 17.87 16.45 -9.90
CA THR A 82 18.24 17.79 -9.47
C THR A 82 17.02 18.63 -9.06
N ASP A 83 15.93 18.53 -9.81
CA ASP A 83 14.72 19.35 -9.63
C ASP A 83 13.63 18.64 -8.83
N LEU A 84 13.56 17.31 -8.96
CA LEU A 84 12.57 16.44 -8.33
C LEU A 84 13.25 15.24 -7.66
N PRO A 85 14.05 15.45 -6.61
CA PRO A 85 14.71 14.33 -5.92
C PRO A 85 13.68 13.43 -5.25
N VAL A 86 13.81 12.11 -5.44
CA VAL A 86 12.98 11.09 -4.82
C VAL A 86 13.78 10.37 -3.74
N ASN A 87 13.27 10.38 -2.52
CA ASN A 87 13.81 9.55 -1.44
C ASN A 87 13.31 8.10 -1.65
N MET A 88 14.18 7.22 -2.14
CA MET A 88 13.82 5.86 -2.49
C MET A 88 13.36 5.02 -1.30
N ASP A 89 13.93 5.23 -0.12
CA ASP A 89 13.53 4.50 1.08
C ASP A 89 12.11 4.89 1.53
N VAL A 90 11.80 6.20 1.51
CA VAL A 90 10.46 6.73 1.79
C VAL A 90 9.45 6.26 0.74
N LEU A 91 9.83 6.30 -0.54
CA LEU A 91 8.99 5.83 -1.64
C LEU A 91 8.61 4.36 -1.48
N ILE A 92 9.60 3.49 -1.25
CA ILE A 92 9.38 2.04 -1.13
C ILE A 92 8.56 1.72 0.11
N ALA A 93 8.89 2.33 1.26
CA ALA A 93 8.11 2.16 2.49
C ALA A 93 6.66 2.62 2.31
N GLY A 94 6.44 3.78 1.69
CA GLY A 94 5.11 4.31 1.39
C GLY A 94 4.32 3.42 0.43
N ALA A 95 4.95 2.91 -0.63
CA ALA A 95 4.30 1.99 -1.57
C ALA A 95 3.92 0.66 -0.91
N ILE A 96 4.77 0.09 -0.05
CA ILE A 96 4.47 -1.12 0.73
C ILE A 96 3.26 -0.87 1.64
N LEU A 97 3.17 0.31 2.27
CA LEU A 97 2.17 0.64 3.29
C LEU A 97 0.89 1.29 2.74
N ALA A 98 0.85 1.77 1.50
CA ALA A 98 -0.26 2.55 0.95
C ALA A 98 -1.63 1.94 1.27
N ASP A 99 -1.82 0.65 1.03
CA ASP A 99 -3.08 -0.07 1.24
C ASP A 99 -3.15 -0.89 2.54
N VAL A 100 -2.19 -0.75 3.45
CA VAL A 100 -2.15 -1.58 4.66
C VAL A 100 -3.42 -1.47 5.51
N GLY A 101 -4.09 -0.33 5.47
CA GLY A 101 -5.38 -0.11 6.15
C GLY A 101 -6.53 -0.96 5.61
N LYS A 102 -6.44 -1.52 4.39
CA LYS A 102 -7.45 -2.44 3.86
C LYS A 102 -7.57 -3.72 4.70
N LEU A 103 -6.54 -4.09 5.45
CA LEU A 103 -6.61 -5.21 6.38
C LEU A 103 -7.62 -4.99 7.51
N LEU A 104 -7.93 -3.72 7.83
CA LEU A 104 -8.98 -3.34 8.79
C LEU A 104 -10.31 -2.99 8.10
N GLU A 105 -10.26 -2.67 6.80
CA GLU A 105 -11.44 -2.32 6.01
C GLU A 105 -12.19 -3.56 5.50
N TYR A 106 -11.47 -4.68 5.24
CA TYR A 106 -12.01 -5.89 4.64
C TYR A 106 -12.23 -6.98 5.67
N GLU A 107 -13.29 -7.77 5.44
CA GLU A 107 -13.62 -8.98 6.20
C GLU A 107 -14.00 -10.11 5.22
N LEU A 108 -14.12 -11.34 5.72
CA LEU A 108 -14.67 -12.46 4.94
C LEU A 108 -16.09 -12.74 5.38
N ASP A 109 -17.00 -12.94 4.42
CA ASP A 109 -18.34 -13.43 4.71
C ASP A 109 -18.33 -14.94 5.06
N ALA A 110 -19.49 -15.50 5.38
CA ALA A 110 -19.64 -16.91 5.74
C ALA A 110 -19.19 -17.90 4.64
N ASN A 111 -19.07 -17.43 3.38
CA ASN A 111 -18.59 -18.21 2.24
C ASN A 111 -17.11 -17.96 1.91
N GLY A 112 -16.41 -17.18 2.73
CA GLY A 112 -15.01 -16.81 2.52
C GLY A 112 -14.79 -15.74 1.43
N LYS A 113 -15.84 -15.04 1.01
CA LYS A 113 -15.74 -13.95 0.04
C LYS A 113 -15.39 -12.65 0.77
N ALA A 114 -14.44 -11.88 0.22
CA ALA A 114 -14.09 -10.58 0.75
C ALA A 114 -15.25 -9.58 0.61
N ILE A 115 -15.55 -8.91 1.71
CA ILE A 115 -16.57 -7.86 1.81
C ILE A 115 -15.99 -6.65 2.57
N GLN A 116 -16.63 -5.50 2.45
CA GLN A 116 -16.34 -4.36 3.32
C GLN A 116 -16.88 -4.64 4.72
N GLY A 117 -15.99 -4.72 5.69
CA GLY A 117 -16.32 -4.94 7.10
C GLY A 117 -17.01 -3.74 7.73
N ASN A 118 -17.52 -3.94 8.95
CA ASN A 118 -18.21 -2.86 9.65
C ASN A 118 -17.29 -1.66 9.93
N TYR A 119 -16.04 -1.89 10.28
CA TYR A 119 -15.05 -0.83 10.47
C TYR A 119 -14.85 -0.01 9.19
N GLY A 120 -14.70 -0.68 8.04
CA GLY A 120 -14.46 -0.06 6.75
C GLY A 120 -15.60 0.81 6.23
N LYS A 121 -16.83 0.63 6.73
CA LYS A 121 -17.97 1.51 6.40
C LYS A 121 -17.79 2.93 6.94
N TYR A 122 -17.02 3.10 8.02
CA TYR A 122 -16.82 4.38 8.69
C TYR A 122 -15.41 4.95 8.48
N ILE A 123 -14.40 4.08 8.44
CA ILE A 123 -12.99 4.47 8.35
C ILE A 123 -12.36 3.86 7.10
N ARG A 124 -12.04 4.72 6.15
CA ARG A 124 -11.36 4.32 4.91
C ARG A 124 -9.90 3.97 5.16
N HIS A 125 -9.36 3.05 4.34
CA HIS A 125 -8.00 2.52 4.51
C HIS A 125 -6.86 3.56 4.52
N PRO A 126 -6.92 4.74 3.84
CA PRO A 126 -5.86 5.72 4.01
C PRO A 126 -5.77 6.24 5.45
N PHE A 127 -6.90 6.45 6.14
CA PHE A 127 -6.93 6.92 7.52
C PHE A 127 -6.49 5.84 8.52
N SER A 128 -7.01 4.63 8.40
CA SER A 128 -6.59 3.52 9.26
C SER A 128 -5.13 3.14 9.01
N GLY A 129 -4.65 3.23 7.76
CA GLY A 129 -3.26 3.01 7.41
C GLY A 129 -2.32 4.01 8.08
N VAL A 130 -2.67 5.30 8.11
CA VAL A 130 -1.92 6.33 8.85
C VAL A 130 -1.90 6.00 10.34
N SER A 131 -3.06 5.65 10.93
CA SER A 131 -3.13 5.29 12.35
C SER A 131 -2.21 4.11 12.71
N LEU A 132 -2.13 3.07 11.86
CA LEU A 132 -1.21 1.95 12.03
C LEU A 132 0.25 2.40 11.93
N ALA A 133 0.56 3.26 10.94
CA ALA A 133 1.90 3.77 10.71
C ALA A 133 2.39 4.63 11.88
N GLU A 134 1.58 5.57 12.36
CA GLU A 134 1.91 6.41 13.52
C GLU A 134 2.09 5.58 14.80
N ALA A 135 1.28 4.54 15.02
CA ALA A 135 1.44 3.63 16.15
C ALA A 135 2.80 2.92 16.17
N CYS A 136 3.45 2.76 15.00
CA CYS A 136 4.79 2.19 14.84
C CYS A 136 5.88 3.27 14.73
N GLY A 137 5.55 4.55 14.93
CA GLY A 137 6.51 5.67 14.87
C GLY A 137 7.07 5.92 13.47
N MET A 138 6.27 5.68 12.41
CA MET A 138 6.65 6.01 11.03
C MET A 138 6.84 7.51 10.85
N PRO A 139 7.79 7.94 10.00
CA PRO A 139 8.01 9.36 9.73
C PRO A 139 6.82 9.95 8.94
N PRO A 140 6.57 11.28 9.09
CA PRO A 140 5.42 11.94 8.49
C PRO A 140 5.40 11.85 6.95
N GLU A 141 6.56 11.74 6.30
CA GLU A 141 6.66 11.59 4.84
C GLU A 141 6.01 10.29 4.36
N VAL A 142 6.20 9.19 5.09
CA VAL A 142 5.56 7.92 4.77
C VAL A 142 4.07 7.95 5.11
N CYS A 143 3.69 8.52 6.26
CA CYS A 143 2.29 8.72 6.63
C CYS A 143 1.55 9.58 5.58
N HIS A 144 2.23 10.59 5.01
CA HIS A 144 1.69 11.41 3.92
C HIS A 144 1.41 10.59 2.67
N ILE A 145 2.31 9.68 2.27
CA ILE A 145 2.06 8.79 1.12
C ILE A 145 0.82 7.93 1.38
N ILE A 146 0.71 7.32 2.56
CA ILE A 146 -0.44 6.49 2.94
C ILE A 146 -1.74 7.31 2.87
N ALA A 147 -1.75 8.52 3.44
CA ALA A 147 -2.92 9.39 3.45
C ALA A 147 -3.32 9.86 2.04
N ALA A 148 -2.34 10.08 1.16
CA ALA A 148 -2.53 10.78 -0.11
C ALA A 148 -2.59 9.86 -1.34
N HIS A 149 -2.34 8.54 -1.21
CA HIS A 149 -2.24 7.66 -2.38
C HIS A 149 -3.58 7.46 -3.10
N ALA A 150 -4.71 7.46 -2.40
CA ALA A 150 -6.05 7.26 -2.96
C ALA A 150 -6.77 8.58 -3.25
N ASP A 151 -8.07 8.53 -3.56
CA ASP A 151 -8.89 9.70 -3.89
C ASP A 151 -8.98 10.71 -2.74
N GLU A 152 -8.84 10.26 -1.49
CA GLU A 152 -8.80 11.11 -0.29
C GLU A 152 -7.67 12.14 -0.35
N GLY A 153 -6.58 11.84 -1.06
CA GLY A 153 -5.46 12.75 -1.31
C GLY A 153 -5.70 13.82 -2.36
N ASN A 154 -6.85 13.84 -3.06
CA ASN A 154 -7.10 14.80 -4.14
C ASN A 154 -7.28 16.25 -3.64
N MET A 155 -7.54 16.43 -2.34
CA MET A 155 -7.71 17.75 -1.71
C MET A 155 -6.42 18.30 -1.11
N ILE A 156 -5.30 17.57 -1.18
CA ILE A 156 -4.00 17.98 -0.62
C ILE A 156 -2.91 17.93 -1.68
N LYS A 157 -1.83 18.70 -1.45
CA LYS A 157 -0.65 18.66 -2.32
C LYS A 157 0.17 17.39 -1.99
N ARG A 158 0.35 16.52 -2.95
CA ARG A 158 1.20 15.32 -2.82
C ARG A 158 2.68 15.69 -2.92
N SER A 159 3.54 14.98 -2.16
CA SER A 159 4.98 14.95 -2.41
C SER A 159 5.28 14.18 -3.72
N THR A 160 6.52 14.25 -4.20
CA THR A 160 6.94 13.51 -5.40
C THR A 160 6.70 12.01 -5.23
N GLU A 161 7.07 11.44 -4.07
CA GLU A 161 6.86 10.03 -3.74
C GLU A 161 5.37 9.68 -3.69
N ALA A 162 4.54 10.55 -3.09
CA ALA A 162 3.09 10.35 -3.03
C ALA A 162 2.45 10.39 -4.42
N TYR A 163 2.91 11.26 -5.33
CA TYR A 163 2.49 11.25 -6.73
C TYR A 163 2.86 9.94 -7.42
N ILE A 164 4.09 9.45 -7.24
CA ILE A 164 4.53 8.19 -7.83
C ILE A 164 3.62 7.05 -7.36
N VAL A 165 3.43 6.89 -6.06
CA VAL A 165 2.60 5.80 -5.51
C VAL A 165 1.16 5.91 -5.99
N HIS A 166 0.57 7.12 -5.95
CA HIS A 166 -0.77 7.37 -6.46
C HIS A 166 -0.95 6.94 -7.92
N HIS A 167 -0.04 7.37 -8.81
CA HIS A 167 -0.15 7.03 -10.21
C HIS A 167 0.14 5.55 -10.49
N CYS A 168 1.05 4.90 -9.77
CA CYS A 168 1.30 3.47 -9.90
C CYS A 168 0.08 2.64 -9.48
N ASP A 169 -0.59 3.02 -8.38
CA ASP A 169 -1.81 2.38 -7.92
C ASP A 169 -2.95 2.56 -8.93
N PHE A 170 -3.22 3.79 -9.33
CA PHE A 170 -4.30 4.10 -10.27
C PHE A 170 -4.06 3.57 -11.68
N MET A 171 -2.82 3.53 -12.16
CA MET A 171 -2.46 2.95 -13.45
C MET A 171 -2.81 1.45 -13.51
N THR A 172 -2.69 0.75 -12.40
CA THR A 172 -3.03 -0.68 -12.30
C THR A 172 -4.49 -0.94 -11.92
N PHE A 173 -5.23 0.08 -11.45
CA PHE A 173 -6.65 -0.01 -11.07
C PHE A 173 -7.62 0.51 -12.14
N LEU A 174 -7.34 1.68 -12.73
CA LEU A 174 -8.27 2.36 -13.67
C LEU A 174 -8.67 1.52 -14.88
N PRO A 175 -7.79 0.69 -15.49
CA PRO A 175 -8.19 -0.18 -16.60
C PRO A 175 -9.31 -1.16 -16.20
N PHE A 176 -9.28 -1.68 -14.97
CA PHE A 176 -10.37 -2.52 -14.46
C PHE A 176 -11.64 -1.72 -14.23
N LYS A 177 -11.53 -0.52 -13.63
CA LYS A 177 -12.67 0.35 -13.35
C LYS A 177 -13.37 0.83 -14.63
N SER A 178 -12.61 1.09 -15.69
CA SER A 178 -13.17 1.54 -16.96
C SER A 178 -13.92 0.45 -17.74
N GLY A 179 -13.74 -0.82 -17.38
CA GLY A 179 -14.36 -1.95 -18.07
C GLY A 179 -13.87 -2.12 -19.52
N LEU A 180 -12.75 -1.49 -19.89
CA LEU A 180 -12.16 -1.59 -21.22
C LEU A 180 -11.70 -3.03 -21.47
N LYS A 181 -12.59 -3.79 -22.11
CA LYS A 181 -12.19 -4.99 -22.86
C LYS A 181 -11.93 -4.50 -24.29
N ILE A 182 -10.67 -4.33 -24.64
CA ILE A 182 -10.24 -4.10 -26.01
C ILE A 182 -10.19 -5.46 -26.71
#